data_1ddc53b6486915f4dbb431483ea6f8dd
#
_entry.id   1ddc53b6486915f4dbb431483ea6f8dd
#
_cell.length_a   1.000
_cell.length_b   1.000
_cell.length_c   1.000
_cell.angle_alpha   90.00
_cell.angle_beta   90.00
_cell.angle_gamma   90.00
#
_symmetry.space_group_name_H-M   'P 1'
#
loop_
_entity.id
_entity.type
_entity.pdbx_description
1 polymer ?
#
loop_
_entity_poly.entity_id
_entity_poly.type
_entity_poly.pdbx_seq_one_letter_code
_entity_poly.pdbx_strand_id
1 'polypeptide(L)'
;MSDHERSSESESQTISRRAAIKKTVNAGLAAGAVMSAPSWVLPALAQGEELVPFSDMPEDYSRPPARPGGTHFLDTRQISSDSFYTDNQDFYVVQHYGQPELDLSSYRLQITGLVDNPVEYTLADLQAMPQFDLDAGFECGGNRPLGIFQGLIGNANWRGVRLRDLLEAAGVQPEGKEIVFFGGDIGVEEIRETEVEQAFARSLPLVDAMRDVNMLELQMNGEALPQGHGRPVRLLVPGFYGVANVK
;
A
#
# COMPACT_ATOMS: atom_id res chain seq x y z
N MET A 1 71.64 4.84 -8.08
CA MET A 1 70.86 3.61 -8.04
C MET A 1 69.68 3.88 -7.17
N SER A 2 68.58 4.22 -7.80
CA SER A 2 67.33 4.61 -7.16
C SER A 2 66.21 4.09 -8.00
N ASP A 3 65.54 3.07 -7.49
CA ASP A 3 64.35 2.48 -8.13
C ASP A 3 63.12 3.21 -7.59
N HIS A 4 62.38 3.76 -8.52
CA HIS A 4 61.06 4.33 -8.31
C HIS A 4 60.00 3.20 -8.39
N GLU A 5 59.45 2.84 -7.26
CA GLU A 5 58.19 2.11 -7.23
C GLU A 5 57.03 3.09 -7.49
N ARG A 6 56.32 2.88 -8.61
CA ARG A 6 55.05 3.49 -8.89
C ARG A 6 53.93 2.68 -8.24
N SER A 7 53.34 3.20 -7.21
CA SER A 7 52.05 2.72 -6.73
C SER A 7 50.97 3.05 -7.74
N SER A 8 50.30 2.04 -8.29
CA SER A 8 49.13 2.20 -9.10
C SER A 8 47.93 2.39 -8.19
N GLU A 9 47.52 3.62 -8.01
CA GLU A 9 46.20 3.94 -7.47
C GLU A 9 45.15 3.51 -8.49
N SER A 10 44.36 2.51 -8.16
CA SER A 10 43.14 2.17 -8.91
C SER A 10 42.08 3.22 -8.57
N GLU A 11 41.91 4.21 -9.42
CA GLU A 11 40.73 5.08 -9.40
C GLU A 11 39.48 4.24 -9.61
N SER A 12 38.72 4.03 -8.56
CA SER A 12 37.36 3.55 -8.60
C SER A 12 36.52 4.61 -9.32
N GLN A 13 36.36 4.48 -10.62
CA GLN A 13 35.43 5.30 -11.39
C GLN A 13 34.01 4.97 -10.96
N THR A 14 33.42 5.83 -10.15
CA THR A 14 32.00 5.84 -9.85
C THR A 14 31.24 6.16 -11.16
N ILE A 15 30.81 5.13 -11.84
CA ILE A 15 30.01 5.27 -13.07
C ILE A 15 28.65 5.85 -12.64
N SER A 16 28.31 7.06 -13.13
CA SER A 16 26.98 7.63 -12.88
C SER A 16 25.91 6.70 -13.46
N ARG A 17 24.72 6.65 -12.81
CA ARG A 17 23.58 5.84 -13.30
C ARG A 17 23.33 6.01 -14.80
N ARG A 18 23.48 7.21 -15.31
CA ARG A 18 23.37 7.54 -16.74
C ARG A 18 24.47 6.94 -17.61
N ALA A 19 25.67 6.79 -17.07
CA ALA A 19 26.81 6.20 -17.79
C ALA A 19 26.78 4.65 -17.73
N ALA A 20 26.27 4.07 -16.66
CA ALA A 20 26.04 2.64 -16.57
C ALA A 20 24.98 2.20 -17.58
N ILE A 21 23.86 2.91 -17.67
CA ILE A 21 22.79 2.68 -18.65
C ILE A 21 23.31 2.75 -20.09
N LYS A 22 24.24 3.63 -20.41
CA LYS A 22 24.81 3.77 -21.77
C LYS A 22 25.79 2.67 -22.17
N LYS A 23 26.40 1.95 -21.26
CA LYS A 23 27.51 1.01 -21.56
C LYS A 23 27.07 -0.40 -21.96
N THR A 24 25.82 -0.76 -21.71
CA THR A 24 25.32 -2.15 -21.82
C THR A 24 24.53 -2.44 -23.11
N VAL A 25 24.33 -1.46 -23.96
CA VAL A 25 23.38 -1.52 -25.09
C VAL A 25 23.85 -2.24 -26.35
N ASN A 26 25.11 -2.66 -26.44
CA ASN A 26 25.63 -3.23 -27.68
C ASN A 26 25.57 -4.77 -27.80
N ALA A 27 24.87 -5.47 -26.92
CA ALA A 27 24.68 -6.92 -27.02
C ALA A 27 23.18 -7.26 -27.11
N GLY A 28 22.71 -7.38 -28.33
CA GLY A 28 21.60 -8.19 -28.79
C GLY A 28 20.40 -8.44 -27.87
N LEU A 29 19.45 -7.51 -27.79
CA LEU A 29 18.10 -7.82 -27.33
C LEU A 29 17.41 -8.73 -28.35
N ALA A 30 17.03 -9.94 -27.94
CA ALA A 30 16.16 -10.79 -28.72
C ALA A 30 14.81 -10.06 -28.94
N ALA A 31 14.35 -10.00 -30.19
CA ALA A 31 13.15 -9.26 -30.62
C ALA A 31 11.87 -9.59 -29.82
N GLY A 32 11.84 -10.71 -29.06
CA GLY A 32 10.73 -11.11 -28.22
C GLY A 32 10.56 -10.30 -26.93
N ALA A 33 11.65 -9.75 -26.37
CA ALA A 33 11.58 -8.98 -25.11
C ALA A 33 11.00 -7.57 -25.31
N VAL A 34 11.06 -7.02 -26.54
CA VAL A 34 10.55 -5.69 -26.87
C VAL A 34 9.03 -5.68 -26.95
N MET A 35 8.40 -6.79 -27.31
CA MET A 35 6.94 -6.88 -27.53
C MET A 35 6.12 -6.89 -26.24
N SER A 36 6.75 -7.19 -25.10
CA SER A 36 6.10 -7.22 -23.77
C SER A 36 6.44 -6.00 -22.90
N ALA A 37 7.28 -5.11 -23.37
CA ALA A 37 7.68 -3.93 -22.60
C ALA A 37 6.56 -2.87 -22.60
N PRO A 38 6.30 -2.22 -21.44
CA PRO A 38 5.39 -1.08 -21.38
C PRO A 38 5.76 0.02 -22.37
N SER A 39 4.78 0.73 -22.92
CA SER A 39 4.99 1.74 -23.97
C SER A 39 5.97 2.86 -23.60
N TRP A 40 6.15 3.16 -22.32
CA TRP A 40 7.12 4.13 -21.83
C TRP A 40 8.58 3.62 -21.82
N VAL A 41 8.77 2.32 -21.87
CA VAL A 41 10.11 1.67 -21.94
C VAL A 41 10.63 1.68 -23.38
N LEU A 42 9.75 1.56 -24.38
CA LEU A 42 10.13 1.53 -25.79
C LEU A 42 10.94 2.74 -26.25
N PRO A 43 10.63 3.99 -25.83
CA PRO A 43 11.46 5.14 -26.17
C PRO A 43 12.88 5.07 -25.58
N ALA A 44 13.04 4.52 -24.39
CA ALA A 44 14.35 4.34 -23.76
C ALA A 44 15.19 3.30 -24.53
N LEU A 45 14.57 2.16 -24.88
CA LEU A 45 15.20 1.12 -25.69
C LEU A 45 15.54 1.60 -27.10
N ALA A 46 14.67 2.44 -27.71
CA ALA A 46 14.92 3.02 -29.01
C ALA A 46 16.12 4.00 -29.04
N GLN A 47 16.47 4.56 -27.86
CA GLN A 47 17.67 5.38 -27.68
C GLN A 47 18.93 4.58 -27.38
N GLY A 48 18.82 3.26 -27.38
CA GLY A 48 19.93 2.38 -27.13
C GLY A 48 20.25 2.18 -25.64
N GLU A 49 19.28 2.31 -24.76
CA GLU A 49 19.41 2.02 -23.34
C GLU A 49 19.04 0.56 -23.07
N GLU A 50 19.82 -0.13 -22.25
CA GLU A 50 19.53 -1.49 -21.83
C GLU A 50 18.72 -1.49 -20.54
N LEU A 51 17.72 -2.40 -20.47
CA LEU A 51 17.04 -2.71 -19.23
C LEU A 51 18.00 -3.50 -18.32
N VAL A 52 18.51 -2.87 -17.29
CA VAL A 52 19.26 -3.55 -16.25
C VAL A 52 18.28 -4.35 -15.40
N PRO A 53 18.46 -5.68 -15.25
CA PRO A 53 17.63 -6.46 -14.34
C PRO A 53 17.68 -5.83 -12.95
N PHE A 54 16.50 -5.67 -12.32
CA PHE A 54 16.43 -5.16 -10.97
C PHE A 54 16.94 -6.23 -10.00
N SER A 55 18.15 -6.07 -9.52
CA SER A 55 18.82 -7.01 -8.61
C SER A 55 19.43 -6.30 -7.39
N ASP A 56 18.74 -5.27 -6.90
CA ASP A 56 19.27 -4.45 -5.80
C ASP A 56 19.16 -5.12 -4.42
N MET A 57 18.61 -6.35 -4.36
CA MET A 57 18.57 -7.12 -3.12
C MET A 57 19.84 -7.91 -2.96
N PRO A 58 20.55 -7.76 -1.83
CA PRO A 58 21.68 -8.65 -1.52
C PRO A 58 21.27 -10.11 -1.53
N GLU A 59 22.15 -11.01 -2.00
CA GLU A 59 21.88 -12.45 -2.06
C GLU A 59 21.56 -13.06 -0.69
N ASP A 60 22.09 -12.47 0.37
CA ASP A 60 21.90 -12.87 1.77
C ASP A 60 20.72 -12.15 2.47
N TYR A 61 19.95 -11.34 1.72
CA TYR A 61 18.79 -10.69 2.30
C TYR A 61 17.76 -11.72 2.75
N SER A 62 17.60 -11.83 4.06
CA SER A 62 16.51 -12.60 4.66
C SER A 62 15.38 -11.66 5.04
N ARG A 63 14.15 -12.04 4.66
CA ARG A 63 12.95 -11.33 5.12
C ARG A 63 12.93 -11.36 6.65
N PRO A 64 12.72 -10.22 7.33
CA PRO A 64 12.49 -10.23 8.77
C PRO A 64 11.33 -11.18 9.09
N PRO A 65 11.42 -11.98 10.17
CA PRO A 65 10.31 -12.80 10.58
C PRO A 65 9.08 -11.94 10.83
N ALA A 66 7.90 -12.49 10.53
CA ALA A 66 6.63 -11.83 10.84
C ALA A 66 6.64 -11.37 12.31
N ARG A 67 6.37 -10.08 12.54
CA ARG A 67 6.32 -9.55 13.89
C ARG A 67 5.06 -10.07 14.61
N PRO A 68 5.06 -10.13 15.94
CA PRO A 68 3.84 -10.36 16.70
C PRO A 68 2.75 -9.38 16.21
N GLY A 69 1.51 -9.86 16.00
CA GLY A 69 0.44 -9.06 15.43
C GLY A 69 0.22 -9.22 13.91
N GLY A 70 0.94 -10.16 13.25
CA GLY A 70 0.66 -10.52 11.86
C GLY A 70 1.17 -9.53 10.81
N THR A 71 2.22 -8.75 11.13
CA THR A 71 2.89 -7.91 10.11
C THR A 71 3.53 -8.77 9.03
N HIS A 72 3.24 -8.46 7.78
CA HIS A 72 3.75 -9.15 6.60
C HIS A 72 4.33 -8.15 5.60
N PHE A 73 5.41 -8.55 4.91
CA PHE A 73 6.08 -7.76 3.88
C PHE A 73 6.09 -8.54 2.57
N LEU A 74 5.73 -7.90 1.47
CA LEU A 74 5.87 -8.49 0.16
C LEU A 74 7.36 -8.75 -0.15
N ASP A 75 7.67 -9.93 -0.63
CA ASP A 75 8.98 -10.19 -1.22
C ASP A 75 8.99 -9.67 -2.65
N THR A 76 9.56 -8.49 -2.85
CA THR A 76 9.59 -7.83 -4.16
C THR A 76 10.34 -8.62 -5.25
N ARG A 77 11.16 -9.61 -4.85
CA ARG A 77 11.84 -10.53 -5.79
C ARG A 77 10.88 -11.55 -6.41
N GLN A 78 9.73 -11.77 -5.76
CA GLN A 78 8.71 -12.72 -6.21
C GLN A 78 7.58 -12.04 -7.00
N ILE A 79 7.67 -10.73 -7.23
CA ILE A 79 6.69 -10.04 -8.08
C ILE A 79 6.80 -10.59 -9.49
N SER A 80 5.70 -11.17 -9.97
CA SER A 80 5.61 -11.62 -11.35
C SER A 80 5.24 -10.45 -12.27
N SER A 81 5.85 -10.41 -13.46
CA SER A 81 5.41 -9.51 -14.53
C SER A 81 4.07 -9.94 -15.15
N ASP A 82 3.60 -11.13 -14.82
CA ASP A 82 2.42 -11.74 -15.43
C ASP A 82 1.13 -11.39 -14.67
N SER A 83 1.24 -10.83 -13.46
CA SER A 83 0.11 -10.39 -12.65
C SER A 83 0.22 -8.89 -12.31
N PHE A 84 -0.84 -8.13 -12.60
CA PHE A 84 -0.95 -6.75 -12.15
C PHE A 84 -1.27 -6.66 -10.65
N TYR A 85 -1.93 -7.66 -10.10
CA TYR A 85 -2.32 -7.68 -8.70
C TYR A 85 -1.37 -8.51 -7.86
N THR A 86 -1.14 -8.06 -6.64
CA THR A 86 -0.48 -8.81 -5.58
C THR A 86 -1.48 -9.77 -4.95
N ASP A 87 -1.14 -11.05 -4.85
CA ASP A 87 -1.99 -12.04 -4.19
C ASP A 87 -2.31 -11.62 -2.75
N ASN A 88 -3.52 -11.94 -2.28
CA ASN A 88 -3.99 -11.53 -0.94
C ASN A 88 -3.05 -11.98 0.19
N GLN A 89 -2.43 -13.15 0.03
CA GLN A 89 -1.48 -13.69 1.01
C GLN A 89 -0.12 -13.01 0.99
N ASP A 90 0.27 -12.41 -0.14
CA ASP A 90 1.56 -11.77 -0.35
C ASP A 90 1.50 -10.25 -0.16
N PHE A 91 0.30 -9.67 -0.25
CA PHE A 91 0.10 -8.25 -0.02
C PHE A 91 0.54 -7.86 1.39
N TYR A 92 1.30 -6.79 1.53
CA TYR A 92 1.86 -6.39 2.82
C TYR A 92 0.80 -6.07 3.86
N VAL A 93 1.09 -6.41 5.09
CA VAL A 93 0.25 -6.12 6.27
C VAL A 93 1.08 -5.41 7.33
N VAL A 94 0.62 -4.24 7.77
CA VAL A 94 1.14 -3.53 8.94
C VAL A 94 -0.03 -3.25 9.87
N GLN A 95 0.16 -3.59 11.15
CA GLN A 95 -0.82 -3.40 12.20
C GLN A 95 -0.31 -2.37 13.20
N HIS A 96 -1.21 -1.58 13.78
CA HIS A 96 -0.87 -0.71 14.90
C HIS A 96 -1.12 -1.43 16.23
N TYR A 97 -2.36 -1.87 16.47
CA TYR A 97 -2.74 -2.57 17.70
C TYR A 97 -3.06 -4.06 17.48
N GLY A 98 -2.83 -4.61 16.29
CA GLY A 98 -3.03 -6.03 16.00
C GLY A 98 -4.19 -6.28 15.03
N GLN A 99 -4.70 -7.51 15.07
CA GLN A 99 -5.79 -7.98 14.20
C GLN A 99 -6.95 -8.44 15.08
N PRO A 100 -7.93 -7.57 15.38
CA PRO A 100 -9.08 -7.96 16.19
C PRO A 100 -9.93 -8.98 15.44
N GLU A 101 -10.41 -9.98 16.18
CA GLU A 101 -11.43 -10.92 15.68
C GLU A 101 -12.81 -10.30 15.96
N LEU A 102 -13.43 -9.78 14.91
CA LEU A 102 -14.75 -9.16 15.01
C LEU A 102 -15.84 -10.21 14.73
N ASP A 103 -16.89 -10.20 15.54
CA ASP A 103 -18.10 -10.97 15.25
C ASP A 103 -18.88 -10.28 14.12
N LEU A 104 -18.89 -10.91 12.94
CA LEU A 104 -19.51 -10.36 11.76
C LEU A 104 -21.03 -10.24 11.89
N SER A 105 -21.66 -11.03 12.74
CA SER A 105 -23.12 -10.97 12.97
C SER A 105 -23.53 -9.72 13.74
N SER A 106 -22.67 -9.25 14.61
CA SER A 106 -22.87 -8.03 15.41
C SER A 106 -22.15 -6.80 14.86
N TYR A 107 -21.41 -6.93 13.75
CA TYR A 107 -20.70 -5.80 13.16
C TYR A 107 -21.63 -4.65 12.79
N ARG A 108 -21.24 -3.43 13.17
CA ARG A 108 -21.92 -2.18 12.83
C ARG A 108 -20.92 -1.12 12.44
N LEU A 109 -21.13 -0.55 11.26
CA LEU A 109 -20.49 0.69 10.86
C LEU A 109 -21.35 1.87 11.30
N GLN A 110 -20.81 2.73 12.13
CA GLN A 110 -21.56 3.89 12.66
C GLN A 110 -21.08 5.18 11.98
N ILE A 111 -22.02 6.03 11.58
CA ILE A 111 -21.74 7.39 11.12
C ILE A 111 -22.48 8.33 12.07
N THR A 112 -21.71 9.12 12.79
CA THR A 112 -22.21 10.01 13.86
C THR A 112 -21.49 11.36 13.84
N GLY A 113 -21.82 12.24 14.76
CA GLY A 113 -21.23 13.57 14.88
C GLY A 113 -22.05 14.64 14.16
N LEU A 114 -21.40 15.50 13.37
CA LEU A 114 -22.06 16.60 12.65
C LEU A 114 -22.74 16.09 11.37
N VAL A 115 -23.77 15.29 11.56
CA VAL A 115 -24.65 14.74 10.51
C VAL A 115 -26.11 14.96 10.88
N ASP A 116 -26.98 15.10 9.88
CA ASP A 116 -28.41 15.27 10.09
C ASP A 116 -29.09 13.97 10.53
N ASN A 117 -28.60 12.85 10.04
CA ASN A 117 -29.15 11.51 10.25
C ASN A 117 -28.04 10.55 10.71
N PRO A 118 -27.72 10.49 12.02
CA PRO A 118 -26.84 9.45 12.53
C PRO A 118 -27.37 8.07 12.14
N VAL A 119 -26.48 7.19 11.61
CA VAL A 119 -26.89 5.91 11.03
C VAL A 119 -25.89 4.81 11.38
N GLU A 120 -26.41 3.60 11.49
CA GLU A 120 -25.64 2.36 11.62
C GLU A 120 -25.95 1.46 10.44
N TYR A 121 -24.91 0.88 9.84
CA TYR A 121 -25.02 -0.09 8.78
C TYR A 121 -24.52 -1.45 9.27
N THR A 122 -25.31 -2.50 9.04
CA THR A 122 -24.82 -3.88 9.16
C THR A 122 -23.94 -4.23 7.96
N LEU A 123 -23.19 -5.31 8.07
CA LEU A 123 -22.45 -5.83 6.93
C LEU A 123 -23.38 -6.18 5.75
N ALA A 124 -24.57 -6.72 6.05
CA ALA A 124 -25.56 -7.05 5.04
C ALA A 124 -26.11 -5.79 4.33
N ASP A 125 -26.30 -4.69 5.05
CA ASP A 125 -26.71 -3.43 4.45
C ASP A 125 -25.66 -2.92 3.46
N LEU A 126 -24.40 -2.93 3.86
CA LEU A 126 -23.29 -2.51 2.99
C LEU A 126 -23.17 -3.41 1.75
N GLN A 127 -23.37 -4.72 1.91
CA GLN A 127 -23.35 -5.66 0.78
C GLN A 127 -24.52 -5.50 -0.18
N ALA A 128 -25.66 -5.01 0.29
CA ALA A 128 -26.84 -4.75 -0.52
C ALA A 128 -26.78 -3.42 -1.29
N MET A 129 -25.89 -2.51 -0.94
CA MET A 129 -25.69 -1.24 -1.64
C MET A 129 -25.03 -1.43 -3.00
N PRO A 130 -25.10 -0.44 -3.91
CA PRO A 130 -24.33 -0.46 -5.15
C PRO A 130 -22.86 -0.68 -4.87
N GLN A 131 -22.27 -1.71 -5.50
CA GLN A 131 -20.87 -2.06 -5.36
C GLN A 131 -20.07 -1.50 -6.53
N PHE A 132 -18.87 -1.01 -6.22
CA PHE A 132 -17.94 -0.46 -7.19
C PHE A 132 -16.62 -1.22 -7.12
N ASP A 133 -15.97 -1.35 -8.26
CA ASP A 133 -14.63 -1.93 -8.37
C ASP A 133 -13.61 -0.83 -8.58
N LEU A 134 -12.46 -0.96 -7.94
CA LEU A 134 -11.34 -0.03 -8.06
C LEU A 134 -10.02 -0.78 -8.04
N ASP A 135 -9.22 -0.60 -9.08
CA ASP A 135 -7.84 -1.06 -9.10
C ASP A 135 -6.95 -0.02 -8.43
N ALA A 136 -6.42 -0.34 -7.29
CA ALA A 136 -5.58 0.57 -6.55
C ALA A 136 -4.43 -0.15 -5.84
N GLY A 137 -3.27 0.48 -5.88
CA GLY A 137 -2.15 0.14 -5.03
C GLY A 137 -1.99 1.15 -3.91
N PHE A 138 -1.40 0.72 -2.83
CA PHE A 138 -0.92 1.63 -1.82
C PHE A 138 0.39 1.15 -1.20
N GLU A 139 1.11 2.11 -0.68
CA GLU A 139 2.42 1.97 -0.09
C GLU A 139 2.37 2.46 1.35
N CYS A 140 3.07 1.81 2.24
CA CYS A 140 3.28 2.32 3.59
C CYS A 140 4.29 3.47 3.56
N GLY A 141 4.04 4.55 4.27
CA GLY A 141 5.01 5.65 4.42
C GLY A 141 6.35 5.25 5.04
N GLY A 142 6.42 4.05 5.61
CA GLY A 142 7.65 3.43 6.11
C GLY A 142 8.43 2.60 5.07
N ASN A 143 7.91 2.46 3.85
CA ASN A 143 8.62 1.72 2.80
C ASN A 143 9.92 2.44 2.44
N ARG A 144 11.07 1.78 2.62
CA ARG A 144 12.41 2.38 2.43
C ARG A 144 13.37 1.37 1.82
N PRO A 145 14.38 1.83 1.07
CA PRO A 145 15.43 0.95 0.54
C PRO A 145 16.45 0.51 1.62
N LEU A 146 16.08 0.53 2.89
CA LEU A 146 16.90 0.07 4.00
C LEU A 146 16.36 -1.27 4.50
N GLY A 147 16.99 -2.32 4.08
CA GLY A 147 16.97 -3.75 4.41
C GLY A 147 15.74 -4.38 5.08
N ILE A 148 15.10 -3.74 6.05
CA ILE A 148 14.02 -4.33 6.85
C ILE A 148 12.62 -3.77 6.52
N PHE A 149 12.52 -2.76 5.68
CA PHE A 149 11.27 -2.06 5.36
C PHE A 149 10.95 -2.01 3.87
N GLN A 150 11.52 -2.91 3.08
CA GLN A 150 11.17 -3.09 1.68
C GLN A 150 9.96 -4.01 1.55
N GLY A 151 9.18 -3.83 0.47
CA GLY A 151 8.00 -4.65 0.21
C GLY A 151 6.74 -4.21 0.98
N LEU A 152 6.68 -2.96 1.43
CA LEU A 152 5.48 -2.35 2.00
C LEU A 152 4.66 -1.66 0.90
N ILE A 153 4.41 -2.37 -0.18
CA ILE A 153 3.66 -1.93 -1.35
C ILE A 153 2.86 -3.11 -1.91
N GLY A 154 1.76 -2.85 -2.57
CA GLY A 154 0.99 -3.85 -3.30
C GLY A 154 -0.14 -3.22 -4.10
N ASN A 155 -0.58 -3.92 -5.14
CA ASN A 155 -1.73 -3.58 -5.96
C ASN A 155 -2.82 -4.64 -5.79
N ALA A 156 -4.08 -4.23 -5.74
CA ALA A 156 -5.20 -5.15 -5.73
C ALA A 156 -6.42 -4.55 -6.45
N ASN A 157 -7.33 -5.42 -6.86
CA ASN A 157 -8.68 -5.04 -7.17
C ASN A 157 -9.48 -5.02 -5.87
N TRP A 158 -10.10 -3.89 -5.59
CA TRP A 158 -10.92 -3.65 -4.41
C TRP A 158 -12.37 -3.51 -4.83
N ARG A 159 -13.28 -4.04 -4.01
CA ARG A 159 -14.71 -3.94 -4.26
C ARG A 159 -15.46 -3.58 -2.99
N GLY A 160 -16.29 -2.55 -3.09
CA GLY A 160 -17.05 -2.05 -1.94
C GLY A 160 -18.00 -0.94 -2.29
N VAL A 161 -18.35 -0.12 -1.30
CA VAL A 161 -19.30 1.00 -1.43
C VAL A 161 -18.54 2.33 -1.40
N ARG A 162 -19.02 3.32 -2.12
CA ARG A 162 -18.42 4.66 -2.07
C ARG A 162 -18.66 5.31 -0.72
N LEU A 163 -17.59 5.81 -0.11
CA LEU A 163 -17.67 6.56 1.15
C LEU A 163 -18.60 7.77 1.03
N ARG A 164 -18.50 8.49 -0.08
CA ARG A 164 -19.31 9.67 -0.35
C ARG A 164 -20.81 9.36 -0.27
N ASP A 165 -21.26 8.25 -0.84
CA ASP A 165 -22.69 7.89 -0.88
C ASP A 165 -23.25 7.71 0.55
N LEU A 166 -22.45 7.14 1.45
CA LEU A 166 -22.80 6.97 2.86
C LEU A 166 -22.81 8.31 3.61
N LEU A 167 -21.84 9.19 3.35
CA LEU A 167 -21.77 10.51 3.96
C LEU A 167 -22.90 11.43 3.49
N GLU A 168 -23.28 11.37 2.21
CA GLU A 168 -24.42 12.10 1.67
C GLU A 168 -25.75 11.60 2.28
N ALA A 169 -25.91 10.29 2.44
CA ALA A 169 -27.08 9.69 3.08
C ALA A 169 -27.20 10.11 4.56
N ALA A 170 -26.07 10.22 5.26
CA ALA A 170 -26.03 10.70 6.63
C ALA A 170 -26.30 12.22 6.74
N GLY A 171 -26.08 12.98 5.66
CA GLY A 171 -26.27 14.42 5.63
C GLY A 171 -25.21 15.16 6.46
N VAL A 172 -23.97 15.15 6.00
CA VAL A 172 -22.88 15.88 6.68
C VAL A 172 -23.19 17.36 6.74
N GLN A 173 -23.18 17.94 7.94
CA GLN A 173 -23.52 19.34 8.18
C GLN A 173 -22.41 20.27 7.68
N PRO A 174 -22.74 21.52 7.26
CA PRO A 174 -21.75 22.48 6.71
C PRO A 174 -20.61 22.84 7.68
N GLU A 175 -20.85 22.71 8.98
CA GLU A 175 -19.85 22.95 10.03
C GLU A 175 -18.81 21.86 10.12
N GLY A 176 -19.09 20.65 9.56
CA GLY A 176 -18.15 19.53 9.49
C GLY A 176 -16.89 19.92 8.72
N LYS A 177 -15.71 19.72 9.32
CA LYS A 177 -14.43 20.06 8.71
C LYS A 177 -13.66 18.83 8.25
N GLU A 178 -13.81 17.75 8.99
CA GLU A 178 -13.11 16.50 8.75
C GLU A 178 -13.96 15.30 9.15
N ILE A 179 -13.64 14.15 8.56
CA ILE A 179 -14.18 12.85 8.94
C ILE A 179 -13.09 12.10 9.68
N VAL A 180 -13.38 11.65 10.89
CA VAL A 180 -12.48 10.78 11.67
C VAL A 180 -12.94 9.34 11.52
N PHE A 181 -12.02 8.50 11.09
CA PHE A 181 -12.23 7.06 10.92
C PHE A 181 -11.57 6.34 12.09
N PHE A 182 -12.33 5.52 12.78
CA PHE A 182 -11.86 4.67 13.86
C PHE A 182 -11.80 3.22 13.39
N GLY A 183 -10.63 2.60 13.52
CA GLY A 183 -10.41 1.18 13.23
C GLY A 183 -10.99 0.28 14.32
N GLY A 184 -11.08 -1.01 14.00
CA GLY A 184 -11.49 -2.03 14.96
C GLY A 184 -10.37 -2.44 15.92
N ASP A 185 -9.13 -2.05 15.66
CA ASP A 185 -7.98 -2.38 16.51
C ASP A 185 -7.84 -1.34 17.64
N ILE A 186 -7.77 -1.87 18.87
CA ILE A 186 -7.69 -1.09 20.10
C ILE A 186 -6.41 -1.47 20.84
N GLY A 187 -5.74 -0.49 21.42
CA GLY A 187 -4.54 -0.70 22.22
C GLY A 187 -4.38 0.35 23.31
N VAL A 188 -3.44 0.09 24.20
CA VAL A 188 -3.08 1.00 25.28
C VAL A 188 -1.76 1.71 24.94
N GLU A 189 -1.76 3.01 25.02
CA GLU A 189 -0.55 3.83 24.87
C GLU A 189 -0.30 4.66 26.11
N GLU A 190 0.97 4.81 26.44
CA GLU A 190 1.39 5.73 27.49
C GLU A 190 1.53 7.15 26.93
N ILE A 191 0.63 8.03 27.32
CA ILE A 191 0.64 9.44 26.92
C ILE A 191 0.90 10.29 28.17
N ARG A 192 2.07 10.91 28.27
CA ARG A 192 2.47 11.75 29.41
C ARG A 192 2.29 11.05 30.75
N GLU A 193 2.88 9.86 30.88
CA GLU A 193 2.83 9.02 32.09
C GLU A 193 1.41 8.51 32.46
N THR A 194 0.47 8.56 31.52
CA THR A 194 -0.89 8.06 31.70
C THR A 194 -1.19 7.01 30.61
N GLU A 195 -1.64 5.84 31.03
CA GLU A 195 -2.14 4.82 30.12
C GLU A 195 -3.51 5.23 29.57
N VAL A 196 -3.62 5.23 28.23
CA VAL A 196 -4.85 5.57 27.51
C VAL A 196 -5.18 4.45 26.54
N GLU A 197 -6.34 3.83 26.74
CA GLU A 197 -6.89 2.90 25.75
C GLU A 197 -7.52 3.70 24.61
N GLN A 198 -7.16 3.36 23.38
CA GLN A 198 -7.68 4.05 22.20
C GLN A 198 -7.73 3.13 20.97
N ALA A 199 -8.68 3.41 20.08
CA ALA A 199 -8.73 2.80 18.76
C ALA A 199 -7.71 3.48 17.82
N PHE A 200 -7.17 2.73 16.88
CA PHE A 200 -6.44 3.34 15.77
C PHE A 200 -7.37 4.27 14.98
N ALA A 201 -6.97 5.50 14.81
CA ALA A 201 -7.81 6.49 14.12
C ALA A 201 -6.98 7.38 13.17
N ARG A 202 -7.59 7.76 12.07
CA ARG A 202 -7.08 8.78 11.14
C ARG A 202 -8.23 9.65 10.65
N SER A 203 -7.93 10.87 10.25
CA SER A 203 -8.91 11.77 9.69
C SER A 203 -8.55 12.21 8.27
N LEU A 204 -9.59 12.62 7.54
CA LEU A 204 -9.47 13.31 6.26
C LEU A 204 -10.25 14.61 6.30
N PRO A 205 -9.74 15.70 5.72
CA PRO A 205 -10.58 16.86 5.44
C PRO A 205 -11.84 16.45 4.70
N LEU A 206 -12.97 17.09 4.99
CA LEU A 206 -14.25 16.73 4.36
C LEU A 206 -14.17 16.74 2.83
N VAL A 207 -13.47 17.72 2.25
CA VAL A 207 -13.28 17.84 0.79
C VAL A 207 -12.57 16.62 0.21
N ASP A 208 -11.61 16.04 0.93
CA ASP A 208 -10.91 14.83 0.50
C ASP A 208 -11.76 13.57 0.75
N ALA A 209 -12.48 13.52 1.88
CA ALA A 209 -13.37 12.39 2.20
C ALA A 209 -14.48 12.21 1.15
N MET A 210 -14.98 13.32 0.60
CA MET A 210 -16.06 13.34 -0.40
C MET A 210 -15.61 13.02 -1.84
N ARG A 211 -14.35 12.63 -2.06
CA ARG A 211 -13.89 12.22 -3.40
C ARG A 211 -14.53 10.90 -3.82
N ASP A 212 -14.93 10.80 -5.08
CA ASP A 212 -15.62 9.62 -5.66
C ASP A 212 -14.81 8.31 -5.58
N VAL A 213 -13.48 8.44 -5.46
CA VAL A 213 -12.56 7.29 -5.43
C VAL A 213 -12.37 6.70 -4.02
N ASN A 214 -12.88 7.37 -2.97
CA ASN A 214 -12.78 6.83 -1.62
C ASN A 214 -13.87 5.81 -1.37
N MET A 215 -13.49 4.67 -0.83
CA MET A 215 -14.39 3.54 -0.70
C MET A 215 -14.27 2.87 0.67
N LEU A 216 -15.33 2.21 1.07
CA LEU A 216 -15.32 1.21 2.13
C LEU A 216 -15.36 -0.16 1.46
N GLU A 217 -14.24 -0.86 1.52
CA GLU A 217 -14.02 -2.11 0.82
C GLU A 217 -14.55 -3.31 1.61
N LEU A 218 -15.18 -4.22 0.90
CA LEU A 218 -15.72 -5.48 1.41
C LEU A 218 -14.96 -6.68 0.84
N GLN A 219 -14.33 -6.51 -0.32
CA GLN A 219 -13.59 -7.55 -1.03
C GLN A 219 -12.25 -7.05 -1.54
N MET A 220 -11.33 -7.98 -1.70
CA MET A 220 -10.00 -7.79 -2.26
C MET A 220 -9.69 -8.92 -3.23
N ASN A 221 -9.33 -8.61 -4.48
CA ASN A 221 -9.06 -9.58 -5.54
C ASN A 221 -10.19 -10.63 -5.73
N GLY A 222 -11.47 -10.19 -5.62
CA GLY A 222 -12.64 -11.06 -5.80
C GLY A 222 -13.02 -11.93 -4.60
N GLU A 223 -12.29 -11.83 -3.49
CA GLU A 223 -12.55 -12.56 -2.25
C GLU A 223 -12.97 -11.61 -1.13
N ALA A 224 -13.61 -12.13 -0.07
CA ALA A 224 -13.85 -11.36 1.14
C ALA A 224 -12.51 -10.88 1.73
N LEU A 225 -12.50 -9.67 2.31
CA LEU A 225 -11.28 -9.14 2.91
C LEU A 225 -10.64 -10.15 3.85
N PRO A 226 -9.34 -10.46 3.69
CA PRO A 226 -8.59 -11.22 4.69
C PRO A 226 -8.51 -10.47 6.02
N GLN A 227 -8.33 -11.20 7.13
CA GLN A 227 -8.24 -10.62 8.48
C GLN A 227 -7.18 -9.52 8.56
N GLY A 228 -5.98 -9.77 8.03
CA GLY A 228 -4.87 -8.81 8.01
C GLY A 228 -5.16 -7.54 7.19
N HIS A 229 -6.14 -7.58 6.31
CA HIS A 229 -6.52 -6.47 5.44
C HIS A 229 -7.77 -5.72 5.91
N GLY A 230 -8.28 -6.01 7.11
CA GLY A 230 -9.34 -5.24 7.75
C GLY A 230 -10.74 -5.83 7.57
N ARG A 231 -10.85 -7.18 7.57
CA ARG A 231 -12.17 -7.83 7.58
C ARG A 231 -13.03 -7.33 8.75
N PRO A 232 -14.31 -6.98 8.56
CA PRO A 232 -15.10 -7.14 7.34
C PRO A 232 -15.09 -5.94 6.39
N VAL A 233 -14.63 -4.78 6.85
CA VAL A 233 -14.69 -3.50 6.10
C VAL A 233 -13.40 -2.72 6.34
N ARG A 234 -12.81 -2.18 5.28
CA ARG A 234 -11.71 -1.24 5.40
C ARG A 234 -11.94 0.03 4.57
N LEU A 235 -11.38 1.12 5.02
CA LEU A 235 -11.31 2.35 4.24
C LEU A 235 -10.21 2.24 3.19
N LEU A 236 -10.49 2.64 1.96
CA LEU A 236 -9.52 2.86 0.89
C LEU A 236 -9.55 4.33 0.47
N VAL A 237 -8.39 4.98 0.50
CA VAL A 237 -8.20 6.40 0.18
C VAL A 237 -7.07 6.53 -0.84
N PRO A 238 -7.36 6.40 -2.14
CA PRO A 238 -6.36 6.51 -3.20
C PRO A 238 -5.64 7.86 -3.19
N GLY A 239 -4.32 7.80 -3.34
CA GLY A 239 -3.45 8.98 -3.29
C GLY A 239 -2.86 9.26 -1.90
N PHE A 240 -3.22 8.46 -0.90
CA PHE A 240 -2.64 8.52 0.45
C PHE A 240 -1.85 7.24 0.77
N TYR A 241 -0.88 7.35 1.67
CA TYR A 241 -0.15 6.17 2.17
C TYR A 241 -1.05 5.20 2.92
N GLY A 242 -0.61 3.95 3.04
CA GLY A 242 -1.35 2.87 3.70
C GLY A 242 -1.90 3.21 5.08
N VAL A 243 -1.25 4.12 5.80
CA VAL A 243 -1.67 4.57 7.13
C VAL A 243 -3.02 5.28 7.14
N ALA A 244 -3.44 5.88 6.03
CA ALA A 244 -4.76 6.53 5.90
C ALA A 244 -5.89 5.52 5.63
N ASN A 245 -5.55 4.31 5.18
CA ASN A 245 -6.51 3.27 4.83
C ASN A 245 -6.86 2.46 6.10
N VAL A 246 -7.67 3.04 6.95
CA VAL A 246 -8.09 2.49 8.26
C VAL A 246 -8.87 1.18 8.08
N LYS A 247 -8.68 0.24 9.01
CA LYS A 247 -9.26 -1.10 8.96
C LYS A 247 -9.80 -1.55 10.31
#